data_0c710c7bd556e30dc55b6860ecce1ddb
#
_entry.id   0c710c7bd556e30dc55b6860ecce1ddb
#
_cell.length_a   1.000
_cell.length_b   1.000
_cell.length_c   1.000
_cell.angle_alpha   90.00
_cell.angle_beta   90.00
_cell.angle_gamma   90.00
#
_symmetry.space_group_name_H-M   'P 1'
#
loop_
_entity.id
_entity.type
_entity.pdbx_description
1 polymer ?
#
loop_
_entity_poly.entity_id
_entity_poly.type
_entity_poly.pdbx_seq_one_letter_code
_entity_poly.pdbx_strand_id
1 'polypeptide(L)'
;MKPHSANILAALVVALVLLVPRFAFSEDQPHMQEALRHLQAAAEELQRAEHDKGGHRAKAMELTQQAIRHVNEGIHYDDTHRSKGEKREHK
;
A
#
# COMPACT_ATOMS: atom_id res chain seq x y z
N MET A 1 9.91 -8.85 43.25
CA MET A 1 10.27 -8.64 43.09
C MET A 1 10.54 -8.62 42.28
N LYS A 2 10.18 -8.76 41.61
CA LYS A 2 10.75 -8.73 40.97
C LYS A 2 10.52 -8.25 39.72
N PRO A 3 11.04 -7.32 39.08
CA PRO A 3 10.95 -6.74 37.79
C PRO A 3 11.25 -7.68 36.66
N HIS A 4 11.78 -8.82 37.00
CA HIS A 4 12.07 -9.77 35.98
C HIS A 4 10.84 -10.27 35.27
N SER A 5 9.76 -10.42 35.99
CA SER A 5 8.54 -10.90 35.36
C SER A 5 8.00 -9.92 34.32
N ALA A 6 8.05 -8.66 34.68
CA ALA A 6 7.56 -7.67 33.76
C ALA A 6 8.39 -7.62 32.49
N ASN A 7 9.69 -7.75 32.66
CA ASN A 7 10.54 -7.73 31.51
C ASN A 7 10.29 -8.93 30.59
N ILE A 8 10.05 -10.07 31.18
CA ILE A 8 9.78 -11.26 30.39
C ILE A 8 8.50 -11.10 29.61
N LEU A 9 7.48 -10.54 30.26
CA LEU A 9 6.23 -10.36 29.56
C LEU A 9 6.38 -9.39 28.41
N ALA A 10 7.13 -8.33 28.61
CA ALA A 10 7.34 -7.37 27.56
C ALA A 10 8.08 -8.01 26.39
N ALA A 11 9.05 -8.85 26.71
CA ALA A 11 9.78 -9.50 25.65
C ALA A 11 8.89 -10.45 24.87
N LEU A 12 7.99 -11.12 25.55
CA LEU A 12 7.09 -12.02 24.85
C LEU A 12 6.16 -11.28 23.91
N VAL A 13 5.68 -10.11 24.35
CA VAL A 13 4.81 -9.35 23.49
C VAL A 13 5.55 -8.91 22.23
N VAL A 14 6.78 -8.46 22.39
CA VAL A 14 7.55 -8.05 21.25
C VAL A 14 7.79 -9.22 20.33
N ALA A 15 8.12 -10.37 20.88
CA ALA A 15 8.36 -11.52 20.04
C ALA A 15 7.12 -11.92 19.28
N LEU A 16 5.97 -11.80 19.91
CA LEU A 16 4.75 -12.15 19.24
C LEU A 16 4.49 -11.23 18.05
N VAL A 17 4.76 -9.96 18.22
CA VAL A 17 4.60 -9.04 17.10
C VAL A 17 5.53 -9.42 15.97
N LEU A 18 6.75 -9.79 16.29
CA LEU A 18 7.69 -10.18 15.26
C LEU A 18 7.30 -11.46 14.58
N LEU A 19 6.52 -12.29 15.25
CA LEU A 19 6.12 -13.54 14.65
C LEU A 19 4.88 -13.41 13.79
N VAL A 20 4.27 -12.25 13.75
CA VAL A 20 3.12 -12.07 12.87
C VAL A 20 3.53 -12.39 11.46
N PRO A 21 2.84 -13.25 10.78
CA PRO A 21 3.27 -13.60 9.43
C PRO A 21 3.10 -12.45 8.49
N ARG A 22 4.08 -12.28 7.63
CA ARG A 22 3.98 -11.34 6.64
C ARG A 22 3.46 -12.07 5.48
N PHE A 23 2.23 -12.02 5.18
CA PHE A 23 1.74 -12.68 4.07
C PHE A 23 2.38 -12.19 2.89
N ALA A 24 2.74 -13.06 2.09
CA ALA A 24 3.48 -12.69 1.01
C ALA A 24 2.68 -12.09 -0.02
N PHE A 25 2.96 -10.92 -0.35
CA PHE A 25 2.60 -10.41 -1.60
C PHE A 25 3.70 -10.75 -2.53
N SER A 26 3.40 -10.83 -3.77
CA SER A 26 4.43 -11.07 -4.74
C SER A 26 5.41 -9.95 -4.71
N GLU A 27 6.56 -10.16 -5.29
CA GLU A 27 7.57 -9.18 -5.22
C GLU A 27 7.19 -7.88 -5.81
N ASP A 28 6.33 -7.88 -6.83
CA ASP A 28 5.93 -6.65 -7.44
C ASP A 28 4.82 -5.98 -6.70
N GLN A 29 4.02 -6.73 -5.96
CA GLN A 29 2.82 -6.19 -5.38
C GLN A 29 3.06 -5.23 -4.23
N PRO A 30 4.08 -5.41 -3.39
CA PRO A 30 4.23 -4.46 -2.30
C PRO A 30 4.39 -3.03 -2.76
N HIS A 31 5.16 -2.82 -3.81
CA HIS A 31 5.35 -1.46 -4.28
C HIS A 31 4.11 -0.90 -4.95
N MET A 32 3.39 -1.73 -5.70
CA MET A 32 2.15 -1.27 -6.27
C MET A 32 1.12 -0.97 -5.20
N GLN A 33 1.07 -1.79 -4.15
CA GLN A 33 0.15 -1.52 -3.06
C GLN A 33 0.51 -0.26 -2.32
N GLU A 34 1.80 -0.02 -2.13
CA GLU A 34 2.21 1.21 -1.48
C GLU A 34 1.87 2.42 -2.33
N ALA A 35 2.07 2.32 -3.63
CA ALA A 35 1.72 3.41 -4.50
C ALA A 35 0.22 3.71 -4.42
N LEU A 36 -0.58 2.66 -4.39
CA LEU A 36 -2.01 2.85 -4.28
C LEU A 36 -2.36 3.58 -3.00
N ARG A 37 -1.75 3.17 -1.88
CA ARG A 37 -2.04 3.83 -0.63
C ARG A 37 -1.65 5.28 -0.64
N HIS A 38 -0.50 5.58 -1.21
CA HIS A 38 -0.06 6.97 -1.26
C HIS A 38 -0.96 7.81 -2.15
N LEU A 39 -1.41 7.23 -3.25
CA LEU A 39 -2.33 7.97 -4.11
C LEU A 39 -3.67 8.22 -3.43
N GLN A 40 -4.15 7.24 -2.69
CA GLN A 40 -5.40 7.44 -1.97
C GLN A 40 -5.24 8.50 -0.89
N ALA A 41 -4.11 8.52 -0.21
CA ALA A 41 -3.87 9.56 0.78
C ALA A 41 -3.77 10.91 0.11
N ALA A 42 -3.14 10.98 -1.05
CA ALA A 42 -3.06 12.25 -1.77
C ALA A 42 -4.44 12.74 -2.17
N ALA A 43 -5.30 11.84 -2.61
CA ALA A 43 -6.64 12.24 -2.99
C ALA A 43 -7.40 12.81 -1.80
N GLU A 44 -7.22 12.21 -0.63
CA GLU A 44 -7.86 12.74 0.55
C GLU A 44 -7.36 14.13 0.90
N GLU A 45 -6.06 14.33 0.78
CA GLU A 45 -5.52 15.64 1.08
C GLU A 45 -6.01 16.68 0.09
N LEU A 46 -6.09 16.32 -1.18
CA LEU A 46 -6.61 17.24 -2.17
C LEU A 46 -8.06 17.59 -1.89
N GLN A 47 -8.81 16.61 -1.41
CA GLN A 47 -10.19 16.87 -1.09
C GLN A 47 -10.34 17.82 0.09
N ARG A 48 -9.45 17.75 1.05
CA ARG A 48 -9.50 18.63 2.20
C ARG A 48 -8.95 20.00 1.96
N ALA A 49 -8.21 20.17 0.89
CA ALA A 49 -7.65 21.49 0.59
C ALA A 49 -8.79 22.47 0.38
N GLU A 50 -8.62 23.66 0.95
CA GLU A 50 -9.76 24.54 1.01
C GLU A 50 -10.01 25.30 -0.25
N HIS A 51 -8.99 25.66 -0.97
CA HIS A 51 -9.18 26.47 -2.13
C HIS A 51 -8.76 25.72 -3.37
N ASP A 52 -9.42 26.00 -4.45
CA ASP A 52 -9.18 25.27 -5.67
C ASP A 52 -7.90 25.66 -6.37
N LYS A 53 -7.31 26.76 -6.02
CA LYS A 53 -6.03 27.17 -6.59
C LYS A 53 -6.09 27.28 -8.10
N GLY A 54 -7.07 28.02 -8.58
CA GLY A 54 -7.15 28.28 -10.02
C GLY A 54 -7.53 27.08 -10.84
N GLY A 55 -8.24 26.14 -10.25
CA GLY A 55 -8.62 24.94 -10.98
C GLY A 55 -7.60 23.84 -10.91
N HIS A 56 -6.43 24.12 -10.39
CA HIS A 56 -5.39 23.10 -10.37
C HIS A 56 -5.65 22.02 -9.34
N ARG A 57 -6.31 22.35 -8.24
CA ARG A 57 -6.66 21.33 -7.25
C ARG A 57 -7.63 20.32 -7.86
N ALA A 58 -8.64 20.81 -8.57
CA ALA A 58 -9.59 19.89 -9.19
C ALA A 58 -8.91 19.03 -10.24
N LYS A 59 -8.03 19.63 -11.01
CA LYS A 59 -7.33 18.85 -12.02
C LYS A 59 -6.41 17.82 -11.37
N ALA A 60 -5.74 18.19 -10.29
CA ALA A 60 -4.89 17.25 -9.59
C ALA A 60 -5.71 16.09 -9.04
N MET A 61 -6.91 16.39 -8.53
CA MET A 61 -7.78 15.33 -8.03
C MET A 61 -8.16 14.39 -9.16
N GLU A 62 -8.51 14.93 -10.30
CA GLU A 62 -8.87 14.10 -11.43
C GLU A 62 -7.73 13.20 -11.86
N LEU A 63 -6.54 13.74 -11.96
CA LEU A 63 -5.39 12.97 -12.37
C LEU A 63 -5.03 11.91 -11.32
N THR A 64 -5.19 12.25 -10.05
CA THR A 64 -4.93 11.29 -9.00
C THR A 64 -5.92 10.13 -9.08
N GLN A 65 -7.19 10.43 -9.35
CA GLN A 65 -8.16 9.36 -9.48
C GLN A 65 -7.85 8.47 -10.67
N GLN A 66 -7.40 9.05 -11.76
CA GLN A 66 -7.01 8.25 -12.89
C GLN A 66 -5.81 7.37 -12.56
N ALA A 67 -4.85 7.93 -11.83
CA ALA A 67 -3.71 7.13 -11.44
C ALA A 67 -4.12 5.97 -10.54
N ILE A 68 -5.05 6.22 -9.63
CA ILE A 68 -5.53 5.16 -8.75
C ILE A 68 -6.14 4.03 -9.59
N ARG A 69 -6.92 4.38 -10.61
CA ARG A 69 -7.50 3.34 -11.45
C ARG A 69 -6.44 2.53 -12.15
N HIS A 70 -5.44 3.20 -12.67
CA HIS A 70 -4.40 2.47 -13.38
C HIS A 70 -3.56 1.60 -12.46
N VAL A 71 -3.29 2.06 -11.25
CA VAL A 71 -2.56 1.23 -10.32
C VAL A 71 -3.38 -0.01 -9.97
N ASN A 72 -4.68 0.18 -9.74
CA ASN A 72 -5.55 -0.96 -9.46
C ASN A 72 -5.57 -1.94 -10.62
N GLU A 73 -5.65 -1.40 -11.82
CA GLU A 73 -5.67 -2.27 -12.98
C GLU A 73 -4.35 -3.01 -13.15
N GLY A 74 -3.24 -2.33 -12.83
CA GLY A 74 -1.96 -3.00 -12.90
C GLY A 74 -1.84 -4.12 -11.89
N ILE A 75 -2.34 -3.89 -10.68
CA ILE A 75 -2.32 -4.94 -9.68
C ILE A 75 -3.16 -6.13 -10.16
N HIS A 76 -4.33 -5.82 -10.70
CA HIS A 76 -5.21 -6.88 -11.16
C HIS A 76 -4.60 -7.63 -12.35
N TYR A 77 -3.94 -6.92 -13.23
CA TYR A 77 -3.29 -7.55 -14.36
C TYR A 77 -2.23 -8.54 -13.87
N ASP A 78 -1.42 -8.12 -12.91
CA ASP A 78 -0.41 -9.01 -12.38
C ASP A 78 -1.03 -10.24 -11.76
N ASP A 79 -2.10 -10.05 -11.01
CA ASP A 79 -2.73 -11.17 -10.35
C ASP A 79 -3.28 -12.18 -11.35
N THR A 80 -3.85 -11.69 -12.44
CA THR A 80 -4.48 -12.59 -13.38
C THR A 80 -3.48 -13.21 -14.33
N HIS A 81 -2.32 -12.57 -14.53
CA HIS A 81 -1.38 -13.11 -15.50
C HIS A 81 -0.25 -13.87 -14.86
N ARG A 82 -0.10 -13.77 -13.56
CA ARG A 82 0.98 -14.47 -12.92
C ARG A 82 0.80 -15.97 -13.01
N SER A 83 -0.39 -16.42 -12.84
CA SER A 83 -0.58 -17.83 -12.84
C SER A 83 -0.42 -18.42 -14.21
N LYS A 84 -0.50 -17.63 -15.27
CA LYS A 84 -0.29 -18.13 -16.53
C LYS A 84 0.94 -17.78 -17.04
N GLY A 85 1.60 -17.09 -16.53
CA GLY A 85 2.62 -16.82 -17.04
C GLY A 85 3.73 -16.96 -16.83
N GLU A 86 3.89 -17.15 -16.44
CA GLU A 86 4.84 -17.22 -16.20
C GLU A 86 5.54 -17.11 -17.20
N LYS A 87 5.28 -17.03 -18.07
CA LYS A 87 5.93 -16.90 -19.02
C LYS A 87 5.99 -15.75 -19.54
N ARG A 88 5.95 -14.98 -19.50
CA ARG A 88 6.11 -13.94 -19.96
C ARG A 88 6.94 -13.13 -19.77
N GLU A 89 7.33 -13.06 -19.81
CA GLU A 89 8.04 -12.47 -19.68
C GLU A 89 8.53 -11.68 -19.92
N HIS A 90 8.54 -11.34 -20.37
CA HIS A 90 8.93 -10.58 -20.57
C HIS A 90 9.17 -9.96 -21.03
N LYS A 91 9.08 -9.70 -21.33
CA LYS A 91 9.25 -9.14 -21.93
C LYS A 91 9.46 -8.51 -21.89
#